data_4622e6558f40205ad25ff9a2df63cb1b
#
_entry.id   4622e6558f40205ad25ff9a2df63cb1b
#
_cell.length_a   1.000
_cell.length_b   1.000
_cell.length_c   1.000
_cell.angle_alpha   90.00
_cell.angle_beta   90.00
_cell.angle_gamma   90.00
#
_symmetry.space_group_name_H-M   'P 1'
#
loop_
_entity.id
_entity.type
_entity.pdbx_description
1 polymer ?
#
loop_
_entity_poly.entity_id
_entity_poly.type
_entity_poly.pdbx_seq_one_letter_code
_entity_poly.pdbx_strand_id
1 'polypeptide(L)'
;MSRTLARENAFRTIYSKLFDTSFDGVEASDDLEGKFDLNFYTELISAFETNIEEIKQKVISNLKGITIDRVYKIDLALLYLALAEINYVKSPVKVVINEVVELAKKYSTDKSSKFINGFIAGLIK
;
A
#
# COMPACT_ATOMS: atom_id res chain seq x y z
N MET A 1 13.57 8.43 12.81
CA MET A 1 13.53 7.45 11.75
C MET A 1 12.30 7.62 10.89
N SER A 2 12.43 7.35 9.61
CA SER A 2 11.40 7.73 8.64
C SER A 2 10.25 6.72 8.56
N ARG A 3 9.02 7.20 8.78
CA ARG A 3 7.81 6.40 8.52
C ARG A 3 7.52 6.31 7.02
N THR A 4 7.89 7.34 6.26
CA THR A 4 7.75 7.32 4.80
C THR A 4 8.55 6.16 4.21
N LEU A 5 9.79 5.99 4.62
CA LEU A 5 10.61 4.86 4.16
C LEU A 5 10.09 3.53 4.69
N ALA A 6 9.52 3.50 5.90
CA ALA A 6 8.90 2.28 6.42
C ALA A 6 7.72 1.85 5.54
N ARG A 7 6.89 2.81 5.09
CA ARG A 7 5.78 2.51 4.19
C ARG A 7 6.27 2.01 2.84
N GLU A 8 7.31 2.61 2.31
CA GLU A 8 7.89 2.19 1.04
C GLU A 8 8.40 0.75 1.12
N ASN A 9 9.10 0.43 2.19
CA ASN A 9 9.57 -0.94 2.44
C ASN A 9 8.40 -1.91 2.61
N ALA A 10 7.38 -1.50 3.37
CA ALA A 10 6.18 -2.33 3.58
C ALA A 10 5.46 -2.60 2.24
N PHE A 11 5.35 -1.59 1.40
CA PHE A 11 4.76 -1.75 0.06
C PHE A 11 5.49 -2.84 -0.73
N ARG A 12 6.82 -2.80 -0.75
CA ARG A 12 7.62 -3.78 -1.49
C ARG A 12 7.43 -5.18 -0.94
N THR A 13 7.37 -5.31 0.38
CA THR A 13 7.13 -6.60 1.05
C THR A 13 5.73 -7.12 0.73
N ILE A 14 4.72 -6.26 0.80
CA ILE A 14 3.34 -6.63 0.48
C ILE A 14 3.23 -7.11 -0.97
N TYR A 15 3.84 -6.37 -1.89
CA TYR A 15 3.86 -6.76 -3.29
C TYR A 15 4.44 -8.16 -3.47
N SER A 16 5.58 -8.43 -2.84
CA SER A 16 6.24 -9.73 -2.93
C SER A 16 5.36 -10.85 -2.39
N LYS A 17 4.67 -10.59 -1.28
CA LYS A 17 3.80 -11.61 -0.66
C LYS A 17 2.53 -11.84 -1.47
N LEU A 18 1.92 -10.79 -2.03
CA LEU A 18 0.69 -10.93 -2.80
C LEU A 18 0.91 -11.70 -4.11
N PHE A 19 2.04 -11.52 -4.73
CA PHE A 19 2.29 -12.07 -6.07
C PHE A 19 3.36 -13.16 -6.09
N ASP A 20 3.80 -13.59 -4.91
CA ASP A 20 4.79 -14.65 -4.74
C ASP A 20 6.02 -14.47 -5.64
N THR A 21 6.52 -13.24 -5.68
CA THR A 21 7.66 -12.87 -6.51
C THR A 21 8.41 -11.70 -5.87
N SER A 22 9.70 -11.58 -6.17
CA SER A 22 10.45 -10.43 -5.73
C SER A 22 10.00 -9.18 -6.49
N PHE A 23 10.15 -8.03 -5.84
CA PHE A 23 9.79 -6.76 -6.46
C PHE A 23 10.93 -6.31 -7.39
N ASP A 24 10.65 -6.32 -8.68
CA ASP A 24 11.63 -5.97 -9.71
C ASP A 24 11.55 -4.51 -10.17
N GLY A 25 10.61 -3.75 -9.65
CA GLY A 25 10.36 -2.38 -10.12
C GLY A 25 11.43 -1.38 -9.76
N VAL A 26 12.06 -1.56 -8.61
CA VAL A 26 13.15 -0.68 -8.14
C VAL A 26 14.05 -1.51 -7.25
N GLU A 27 15.35 -1.43 -7.48
CA GLU A 27 16.31 -2.07 -6.60
C GLU A 27 16.20 -1.49 -5.20
N ALA A 28 16.35 -2.35 -4.20
CA ALA A 28 16.44 -1.88 -2.83
C ALA A 28 17.65 -0.96 -2.76
N SER A 29 17.42 0.34 -2.67
CA SER A 29 18.52 1.26 -2.50
C SER A 29 19.04 1.12 -1.08
N ASP A 30 20.33 1.33 -0.91
CA ASP A 30 20.94 1.35 0.42
C ASP A 30 20.30 2.41 1.32
N ASP A 31 19.54 3.34 0.71
CA ASP A 31 18.84 4.40 1.43
C ASP A 31 17.63 3.88 2.22
N LEU A 32 17.11 2.71 1.89
CA LEU A 32 15.98 2.14 2.62
C LEU A 32 16.43 1.37 3.86
N GLU A 33 17.58 0.70 3.79
CA GLU A 33 18.05 -0.13 4.89
C GLU A 33 18.61 0.72 6.03
N GLY A 34 18.13 0.45 7.24
CA GLY A 34 18.64 1.08 8.46
C GLY A 34 18.18 2.50 8.70
N LYS A 35 17.38 3.09 7.81
CA LYS A 35 16.95 4.49 7.93
C LYS A 35 15.45 4.64 8.15
N PHE A 36 14.72 3.56 8.26
CA PHE A 36 13.27 3.62 8.44
C PHE A 36 12.86 3.17 9.84
N ASP A 37 11.65 3.55 10.23
CA ASP A 37 11.06 3.16 11.51
C ASP A 37 10.68 1.69 11.45
N LEU A 38 11.52 0.84 12.03
CA LEU A 38 11.35 -0.61 11.98
C LEU A 38 10.08 -1.05 12.73
N ASN A 39 9.77 -0.40 13.86
CA ASN A 39 8.56 -0.73 14.61
C ASN A 39 7.32 -0.45 13.79
N PHE A 40 7.28 0.68 13.11
CA PHE A 40 6.15 1.04 12.26
C PHE A 40 6.02 0.09 11.07
N TYR A 41 7.15 -0.27 10.44
CA TYR A 41 7.17 -1.27 9.37
C TYR A 41 6.57 -2.59 9.86
N THR A 42 7.00 -3.05 11.02
CA THR A 42 6.51 -4.31 11.59
C THR A 42 5.01 -4.26 11.86
N GLU A 43 4.51 -3.12 12.38
CA GLU A 43 3.07 -2.93 12.58
C GLU A 43 2.30 -3.03 11.26
N LEU A 44 2.81 -2.40 10.19
CA LEU A 44 2.16 -2.42 8.88
C LEU A 44 2.09 -3.84 8.32
N ILE A 45 3.20 -4.57 8.37
CA ILE A 45 3.25 -5.94 7.86
C ILE A 45 2.36 -6.87 8.68
N SER A 46 2.38 -6.73 10.00
CA SER A 46 1.53 -7.53 10.88
C SER A 46 0.05 -7.26 10.61
N ALA A 47 -0.33 -5.99 10.45
CA ALA A 47 -1.71 -5.62 10.11
C ALA A 47 -2.13 -6.23 8.77
N PHE A 48 -1.26 -6.18 7.77
CA PHE A 48 -1.52 -6.77 6.47
C PHE A 48 -1.69 -8.29 6.57
N GLU A 49 -0.75 -8.98 7.18
CA GLU A 49 -0.76 -10.44 7.24
C GLU A 49 -1.94 -10.98 8.06
N THR A 50 -2.25 -10.34 9.18
CA THR A 50 -3.33 -10.77 10.05
C THR A 50 -4.69 -10.57 9.41
N ASN A 51 -4.84 -9.54 8.58
CA ASN A 51 -6.14 -9.11 8.06
C ASN A 51 -6.26 -9.19 6.53
N ILE A 52 -5.41 -9.99 5.90
CA ILE A 52 -5.30 -10.03 4.44
C ILE A 52 -6.65 -10.33 3.75
N GLU A 53 -7.43 -11.26 4.28
CA GLU A 53 -8.72 -11.62 3.68
C GLU A 53 -9.75 -10.50 3.83
N GLU A 54 -9.81 -9.84 4.98
CA GLU A 54 -10.71 -8.71 5.19
C GLU A 54 -10.35 -7.54 4.29
N ILE A 55 -9.04 -7.27 4.15
CA ILE A 55 -8.56 -6.20 3.28
C ILE A 55 -8.94 -6.51 1.82
N LYS A 56 -8.72 -7.75 1.40
CA LYS A 56 -9.08 -8.19 0.04
C LYS A 56 -10.56 -7.99 -0.23
N GLN A 57 -11.42 -8.42 0.69
CA GLN A 57 -12.86 -8.26 0.52
C GLN A 57 -13.27 -6.79 0.46
N LYS A 58 -12.61 -5.94 1.23
CA LYS A 58 -12.88 -4.51 1.20
C LYS A 58 -12.48 -3.90 -0.14
N VAL A 59 -11.35 -4.34 -0.72
CA VAL A 59 -10.96 -3.90 -2.05
C VAL A 59 -12.01 -4.35 -3.07
N ILE A 60 -12.37 -5.63 -3.07
CA ILE A 60 -13.34 -6.19 -4.04
C ILE A 60 -14.66 -5.46 -3.95
N SER A 61 -15.18 -5.24 -2.73
CA SER A 61 -16.50 -4.64 -2.52
C SER A 61 -16.58 -3.18 -2.98
N ASN A 62 -15.46 -2.50 -3.07
CA ASN A 62 -15.43 -1.07 -3.37
C ASN A 62 -14.87 -0.73 -4.75
N LEU A 63 -14.46 -1.74 -5.52
CA LEU A 63 -14.06 -1.53 -6.92
C LEU A 63 -15.31 -1.26 -7.76
N LYS A 64 -15.23 -0.26 -8.63
CA LYS A 64 -16.33 0.13 -9.51
C LYS A 64 -15.89 0.03 -10.97
N GLY A 65 -16.56 -0.81 -11.73
CA GLY A 65 -16.29 -0.95 -13.15
C GLY A 65 -15.06 -1.74 -13.52
N ILE A 66 -14.38 -2.34 -12.52
CA ILE A 66 -13.18 -3.14 -12.77
C ILE A 66 -13.12 -4.26 -11.73
N THR A 67 -12.65 -5.42 -12.12
CA THR A 67 -12.44 -6.56 -11.22
C THR A 67 -11.04 -6.53 -10.64
N ILE A 68 -10.86 -7.19 -9.49
CA ILE A 68 -9.59 -7.15 -8.77
C ILE A 68 -8.42 -7.68 -9.60
N ASP A 69 -8.67 -8.67 -10.45
CA ASP A 69 -7.64 -9.25 -11.31
C ASP A 69 -7.18 -8.30 -12.41
N ARG A 70 -7.92 -7.24 -12.68
CA ARG A 70 -7.56 -6.21 -13.67
C ARG A 70 -6.87 -5.00 -13.07
N VAL A 71 -6.83 -4.89 -11.75
CA VAL A 71 -6.08 -3.82 -11.09
C VAL A 71 -4.60 -4.08 -11.28
N TYR A 72 -3.84 -3.03 -11.62
CA TYR A 72 -2.39 -3.18 -11.71
C TYR A 72 -1.82 -3.69 -10.39
N LYS A 73 -0.86 -4.61 -10.48
CA LYS A 73 -0.27 -5.24 -9.29
C LYS A 73 0.31 -4.23 -8.31
N ILE A 74 0.98 -3.20 -8.82
CA ILE A 74 1.54 -2.16 -7.96
C ILE A 74 0.43 -1.41 -7.24
N ASP A 75 -0.63 -1.05 -7.97
CA ASP A 75 -1.78 -0.34 -7.39
C ASP A 75 -2.46 -1.20 -6.32
N LEU A 76 -2.61 -2.48 -6.59
CA LEU A 76 -3.24 -3.40 -5.64
C LEU A 76 -2.43 -3.48 -4.34
N ALA A 77 -1.11 -3.61 -4.45
CA ALA A 77 -0.25 -3.63 -3.27
C ALA A 77 -0.36 -2.34 -2.46
N LEU A 78 -0.45 -1.20 -3.15
CA LEU A 78 -0.63 0.09 -2.49
C LEU A 78 -1.99 0.20 -1.80
N LEU A 79 -3.06 -0.33 -2.39
CA LEU A 79 -4.37 -0.35 -1.75
C LEU A 79 -4.35 -1.22 -0.49
N TYR A 80 -3.71 -2.38 -0.54
CA TYR A 80 -3.58 -3.25 0.64
C TYR A 80 -2.81 -2.55 1.75
N LEU A 81 -1.71 -1.88 1.41
CA LEU A 81 -0.94 -1.10 2.38
C LEU A 81 -1.79 -0.01 3.03
N ALA A 82 -2.49 0.75 2.21
CA ALA A 82 -3.32 1.86 2.69
C ALA A 82 -4.41 1.36 3.63
N LEU A 83 -5.12 0.29 3.26
CA LEU A 83 -6.20 -0.24 4.10
C LEU A 83 -5.66 -0.84 5.39
N ALA A 84 -4.50 -1.50 5.34
CA ALA A 84 -3.87 -2.01 6.56
C ALA A 84 -3.57 -0.87 7.52
N GLU A 85 -3.03 0.22 7.02
CA GLU A 85 -2.66 1.36 7.86
C GLU A 85 -3.88 2.11 8.39
N ILE A 86 -4.87 2.36 7.55
CA ILE A 86 -6.07 3.10 7.95
C ILE A 86 -6.89 2.31 8.96
N ASN A 87 -7.15 1.04 8.69
CA ASN A 87 -8.11 0.26 9.46
C ASN A 87 -7.53 -0.37 10.71
N TYR A 88 -6.25 -0.71 10.72
CA TYR A 88 -5.66 -1.50 11.80
C TYR A 88 -4.54 -0.80 12.55
N VAL A 89 -3.75 0.05 11.87
CA VAL A 89 -2.74 0.88 12.52
C VAL A 89 -3.34 2.20 12.98
N LYS A 90 -4.44 2.60 12.35
CA LYS A 90 -5.23 3.79 12.73
C LYS A 90 -4.50 5.11 12.48
N SER A 91 -3.68 5.17 11.45
CA SER A 91 -3.07 6.43 11.02
C SER A 91 -4.12 7.37 10.44
N PRO A 92 -3.91 8.70 10.51
CA PRO A 92 -4.83 9.65 9.88
C PRO A 92 -4.95 9.40 8.39
N VAL A 93 -6.19 9.39 7.89
CA VAL A 93 -6.47 9.04 6.48
C VAL A 93 -5.73 9.97 5.52
N LYS A 94 -5.70 11.27 5.80
CA LYS A 94 -5.00 12.22 4.93
C LYS A 94 -3.52 11.91 4.78
N VAL A 95 -2.89 11.49 5.86
CA VAL A 95 -1.47 11.10 5.82
C VAL A 95 -1.29 9.88 4.93
N VAL A 96 -2.15 8.87 5.10
CA VAL A 96 -2.06 7.63 4.33
C VAL A 96 -2.27 7.92 2.84
N ILE A 97 -3.30 8.70 2.50
CA ILE A 97 -3.57 9.04 1.10
C ILE A 97 -2.35 9.72 0.47
N ASN A 98 -1.81 10.74 1.14
CA ASN A 98 -0.66 11.47 0.60
C ASN A 98 0.54 10.55 0.38
N GLU A 99 0.81 9.67 1.34
CA GLU A 99 1.96 8.76 1.27
C GLU A 99 1.79 7.72 0.15
N VAL A 100 0.62 7.09 0.05
CA VAL A 100 0.44 6.07 -1.00
C VAL A 100 0.33 6.69 -2.38
N VAL A 101 -0.21 7.90 -2.51
CA VAL A 101 -0.24 8.62 -3.79
C VAL A 101 1.18 8.94 -4.26
N GLU A 102 2.06 9.36 -3.34
CA GLU A 102 3.46 9.58 -3.70
C GLU A 102 4.16 8.29 -4.14
N LEU A 103 3.86 7.17 -3.47
CA LEU A 103 4.39 5.88 -3.90
C LEU A 103 3.86 5.49 -5.28
N ALA A 104 2.59 5.77 -5.56
CA ALA A 104 2.02 5.50 -6.88
C ALA A 104 2.70 6.33 -7.97
N LYS A 105 3.03 7.58 -7.69
CA LYS A 105 3.77 8.43 -8.62
C LYS A 105 5.18 7.90 -8.87
N LYS A 106 5.79 7.33 -7.85
CA LYS A 106 7.14 6.80 -7.94
C LYS A 106 7.20 5.46 -8.68
N TYR A 107 6.25 4.58 -8.41
CA TYR A 107 6.31 3.18 -8.89
C TYR A 107 5.28 2.84 -9.96
N SER A 108 4.30 3.69 -10.19
CA SER A 108 3.23 3.42 -11.14
C SER A 108 3.03 4.61 -12.09
N THR A 109 1.78 4.99 -12.36
CA THR A 109 1.46 6.04 -13.33
C THR A 109 0.66 7.17 -12.69
N ASP A 110 0.53 8.29 -13.43
CA ASP A 110 -0.34 9.39 -12.98
C ASP A 110 -1.80 8.95 -12.85
N LYS A 111 -2.24 8.05 -13.72
CA LYS A 111 -3.60 7.49 -13.63
C LYS A 111 -3.75 6.66 -12.37
N SER A 112 -2.71 5.94 -11.98
CA SER A 112 -2.72 5.14 -10.75
C SER A 112 -2.86 6.00 -9.52
N SER A 113 -2.16 7.13 -9.46
CA SER A 113 -2.27 8.01 -8.30
C SER A 113 -3.68 8.56 -8.15
N LYS A 114 -4.34 8.91 -9.26
CA LYS A 114 -5.73 9.37 -9.25
C LYS A 114 -6.70 8.27 -8.83
N PHE A 115 -6.50 7.07 -9.37
CA PHE A 115 -7.32 5.91 -9.03
C PHE A 115 -7.24 5.60 -7.53
N ILE A 116 -6.04 5.56 -6.98
CA ILE A 116 -5.82 5.25 -5.57
C ILE A 116 -6.43 6.32 -4.68
N ASN A 117 -6.21 7.59 -5.01
CA ASN A 117 -6.80 8.70 -4.26
C ASN A 117 -8.33 8.60 -4.24
N GLY A 118 -8.92 8.39 -5.41
CA GLY A 118 -10.39 8.28 -5.53
C GLY A 118 -10.94 7.07 -4.79
N PHE A 119 -10.25 5.93 -4.87
CA PHE A 119 -10.67 4.72 -4.17
C PHE A 119 -10.70 4.93 -2.66
N ILE A 120 -9.61 5.45 -2.09
CA ILE A 120 -9.51 5.65 -0.65
C ILE A 120 -10.49 6.73 -0.18
N ALA A 121 -10.61 7.82 -0.92
CA ALA A 121 -11.55 8.88 -0.59
C ALA A 121 -13.00 8.36 -0.56
N GLY A 122 -13.34 7.44 -1.46
CA GLY A 122 -14.66 6.82 -1.49
C GLY A 122 -14.97 5.95 -0.29
N LEU A 123 -13.95 5.38 0.35
CA LEU A 123 -14.13 4.52 1.52
C LEU A 123 -14.53 5.29 2.78
N ILE A 124 -14.23 6.58 2.83
CA ILE A 124 -14.43 7.39 4.04
C ILE A 124 -15.76 8.14 4.05
N LYS A 125 -16.56 7.94 3.08
CA LYS A 125 -17.89 8.60 3.04
C LYS A 125 -18.92 7.80 3.78
#